data_d92960865a53ba5091447bc0d2e3079d
#
_entry.id   d92960865a53ba5091447bc0d2e3079d
#
_cell.length_a   1.000
_cell.length_b   1.000
_cell.length_c   1.000
_cell.angle_alpha   90.00
_cell.angle_beta   90.00
_cell.angle_gamma   90.00
#
_symmetry.space_group_name_H-M   'P 1'
#
loop_
_entity.id
_entity.type
_entity.pdbx_description
1 polymer ?
#
loop_
_entity_poly.entity_id
_entity_poly.type
_entity_poly.pdbx_seq_one_letter_code
_entity_poly.pdbx_strand_id
1 'polypeptide(L)'
;MYRLLKALSLALALAVLTIFAASCGSNAPAQVRFVHAIQDANPLDIDVSGPNVTSKQEFTDISFLGIQPNQPGYTSMPSGSDTIEGFLTGTTTEVFSDSVSWGSGTQYTVIATGFSLTGANGSNVVLLSIPDNIPTPPTGDVEFRVIHASPSGPGTVDVYIELNPSTGPGLPVTIKGLAYTQASNYVSFAFNPNNDTVPPGYTVYVTASGSTQPPFFISEPIYPANAGAVRTLVLTDVQDGKTMNTSFLELSDPY
;
A
#
# COMPACT_ATOMS: atom_id res chain seq x y z
N MET A 1 -39.84 -52.21 11.02
CA MET A 1 -39.01 -52.02 9.82
C MET A 1 -39.36 -50.73 9.07
N TYR A 2 -40.59 -50.43 8.73
CA TYR A 2 -41.03 -49.25 7.97
C TYR A 2 -40.74 -47.90 8.65
N ARG A 3 -40.79 -47.82 9.99
CA ARG A 3 -40.47 -46.58 10.75
C ARG A 3 -38.98 -46.26 10.79
N LEU A 4 -38.10 -47.25 10.77
CA LEU A 4 -36.65 -47.07 10.71
C LEU A 4 -36.20 -46.57 9.33
N LEU A 5 -36.81 -47.05 8.25
CA LEU A 5 -36.51 -46.58 6.89
C LEU A 5 -36.90 -45.10 6.70
N LYS A 6 -38.04 -44.66 7.27
CA LYS A 6 -38.45 -43.23 7.18
C LYS A 6 -37.52 -42.32 8.00
N ALA A 7 -37.04 -42.76 9.17
CA ALA A 7 -36.08 -41.99 9.95
C ALA A 7 -34.73 -41.86 9.26
N LEU A 8 -34.26 -42.93 8.59
CA LEU A 8 -33.00 -42.91 7.86
C LEU A 8 -33.05 -42.02 6.64
N SER A 9 -34.17 -42.03 5.90
CA SER A 9 -34.34 -41.15 4.73
C SER A 9 -34.44 -39.66 5.11
N LEU A 10 -35.05 -39.34 6.24
CA LEU A 10 -35.15 -37.96 6.72
C LEU A 10 -33.78 -37.43 7.22
N ALA A 11 -32.98 -38.28 7.89
CA ALA A 11 -31.63 -37.93 8.34
C ALA A 11 -30.68 -37.73 7.15
N LEU A 12 -30.82 -38.54 6.10
CA LEU A 12 -29.99 -38.39 4.89
C LEU A 12 -30.35 -37.11 4.11
N ALA A 13 -31.62 -36.77 4.00
CA ALA A 13 -32.10 -35.53 3.38
C ALA A 13 -31.61 -34.27 4.12
N LEU A 14 -31.59 -34.31 5.45
CA LEU A 14 -31.10 -33.20 6.30
C LEU A 14 -29.58 -33.04 6.17
N ALA A 15 -28.82 -34.14 6.10
CA ALA A 15 -27.39 -34.11 5.91
C ALA A 15 -26.97 -33.56 4.52
N VAL A 16 -27.73 -33.85 3.47
CA VAL A 16 -27.48 -33.28 2.13
C VAL A 16 -27.82 -31.79 2.08
N LEU A 17 -28.84 -31.33 2.79
CA LEU A 17 -29.19 -29.91 2.83
C LEU A 17 -28.15 -29.06 3.55
N THR A 18 -27.45 -29.61 4.57
CA THR A 18 -26.39 -28.91 5.28
C THR A 18 -25.10 -28.75 4.47
N ILE A 19 -24.84 -29.66 3.54
CA ILE A 19 -23.65 -29.61 2.65
C ILE A 19 -23.82 -28.46 1.62
N PHE A 20 -25.02 -28.19 1.13
CA PHE A 20 -25.27 -27.07 0.20
C PHE A 20 -25.29 -25.71 0.86
N ALA A 21 -25.57 -25.61 2.15
CA ALA A 21 -25.52 -24.35 2.88
C ALA A 21 -24.10 -23.89 3.21
N ALA A 22 -23.09 -24.76 3.19
CA ALA A 22 -21.68 -24.43 3.44
C ALA A 22 -20.92 -23.90 2.22
N SER A 23 -21.56 -23.88 1.03
CA SER A 23 -20.91 -23.52 -0.23
C SER A 23 -21.18 -22.09 -0.73
N CYS A 24 -21.99 -21.31 -0.03
CA CYS A 24 -22.15 -19.88 -0.30
C CYS A 24 -21.27 -19.03 0.63
N GLY A 25 -19.96 -19.25 0.60
CA GLY A 25 -19.02 -18.24 0.99
C GLY A 25 -19.08 -17.15 -0.07
N SER A 26 -19.84 -16.07 0.17
CA SER A 26 -19.69 -14.86 -0.64
C SER A 26 -18.26 -14.40 -0.47
N ASN A 27 -17.40 -14.61 -1.47
CA ASN A 27 -16.09 -14.02 -1.50
C ASN A 27 -16.29 -12.49 -1.51
N ALA A 28 -16.09 -11.84 -0.37
CA ALA A 28 -16.13 -10.40 -0.31
C ALA A 28 -15.08 -9.85 -1.29
N PRO A 29 -15.39 -8.77 -2.04
CA PRO A 29 -14.43 -8.18 -2.95
C PRO A 29 -13.21 -7.67 -2.17
N ALA A 30 -12.05 -7.73 -2.78
CA ALA A 30 -10.90 -6.97 -2.34
C ALA A 30 -11.14 -5.48 -2.55
N GLN A 31 -10.43 -4.65 -1.81
CA GLN A 31 -10.46 -3.20 -1.95
C GLN A 31 -9.05 -2.74 -2.36
N VAL A 32 -8.92 -2.04 -3.48
CA VAL A 32 -7.62 -1.74 -4.08
C VAL A 32 -7.49 -0.25 -4.35
N ARG A 33 -6.33 0.32 -4.03
CA ARG A 33 -5.90 1.64 -4.51
C ARG A 33 -4.56 1.51 -5.23
N PHE A 34 -4.38 2.28 -6.30
CA PHE A 34 -3.18 2.31 -7.11
C PHE A 34 -2.38 3.58 -6.85
N VAL A 35 -1.06 3.45 -6.84
CA VAL A 35 -0.09 4.54 -6.71
C VAL A 35 0.91 4.46 -7.84
N HIS A 36 1.10 5.55 -8.56
CA HIS A 36 2.12 5.67 -9.58
C HIS A 36 3.39 6.30 -9.00
N ALA A 37 4.45 5.51 -8.82
CA ALA A 37 5.75 5.93 -8.30
C ALA A 37 6.92 5.62 -9.25
N ILE A 38 6.66 5.50 -10.56
CA ILE A 38 7.70 5.33 -11.58
C ILE A 38 8.20 6.71 -11.99
N GLN A 39 9.38 7.08 -11.52
CA GLN A 39 9.92 8.43 -11.59
C GLN A 39 10.05 8.98 -13.03
N ASP A 40 10.44 8.15 -13.98
CA ASP A 40 10.74 8.51 -15.37
C ASP A 40 9.60 8.22 -16.35
N ALA A 41 8.42 7.81 -15.85
CA ALA A 41 7.23 7.60 -16.67
C ALA A 41 6.33 8.83 -16.72
N ASN A 42 5.72 9.06 -17.87
CA ASN A 42 4.57 9.96 -18.01
C ASN A 42 3.36 9.37 -17.25
N PRO A 43 2.24 10.13 -17.11
CA PRO A 43 1.03 9.58 -16.51
C PRO A 43 0.64 8.22 -17.10
N LEU A 44 0.09 7.37 -16.23
CA LEU A 44 -0.24 5.99 -16.55
C LEU A 44 -1.74 5.77 -16.61
N ASP A 45 -2.15 4.91 -17.54
CA ASP A 45 -3.44 4.25 -17.54
C ASP A 45 -3.21 2.82 -17.01
N ILE A 46 -3.98 2.42 -16.01
CA ILE A 46 -3.90 1.08 -15.41
C ILE A 46 -5.13 0.29 -15.80
N ASP A 47 -4.89 -0.87 -16.35
CA ASP A 47 -5.90 -1.85 -16.73
C ASP A 47 -5.84 -3.06 -15.82
N VAL A 48 -7.00 -3.49 -15.30
CA VAL A 48 -7.12 -4.71 -14.52
C VAL A 48 -8.04 -5.67 -15.24
N SER A 49 -7.55 -6.87 -15.51
CA SER A 49 -8.29 -7.93 -16.18
C SER A 49 -8.07 -9.27 -15.48
N GLY A 50 -9.07 -10.15 -15.54
CA GLY A 50 -8.95 -11.47 -14.91
C GLY A 50 -10.22 -12.30 -15.04
N PRO A 51 -10.17 -13.57 -14.60
CA PRO A 51 -11.29 -14.51 -14.75
C PRO A 51 -12.58 -14.05 -14.06
N ASN A 52 -12.48 -13.28 -12.98
CA ASN A 52 -13.62 -12.79 -12.20
C ASN A 52 -13.97 -11.33 -12.51
N VAL A 53 -13.15 -10.64 -13.32
CA VAL A 53 -13.40 -9.27 -13.76
C VAL A 53 -14.33 -9.31 -14.96
N THR A 54 -15.62 -9.00 -14.75
CA THR A 54 -16.66 -9.10 -15.80
C THR A 54 -16.54 -8.01 -16.88
N SER A 55 -15.91 -6.90 -16.53
CA SER A 55 -15.53 -5.83 -17.45
C SER A 55 -14.18 -5.30 -17.02
N LYS A 56 -13.30 -5.04 -17.97
CA LYS A 56 -12.00 -4.41 -17.71
C LYS A 56 -12.18 -3.19 -16.80
N GLN A 57 -11.44 -3.14 -15.71
CA GLN A 57 -11.38 -1.96 -14.85
C GLN A 57 -10.25 -1.07 -15.35
N GLU A 58 -10.53 0.20 -15.54
CA GLU A 58 -9.57 1.17 -16.06
C GLU A 58 -9.42 2.33 -15.08
N PHE A 59 -8.18 2.67 -14.78
CA PHE A 59 -7.80 3.86 -14.03
C PHE A 59 -6.93 4.70 -14.94
N THR A 60 -7.36 5.90 -15.26
CA THR A 60 -6.73 6.69 -16.32
C THR A 60 -6.04 7.92 -15.78
N ASP A 61 -4.99 8.36 -16.48
CA ASP A 61 -4.27 9.63 -16.23
C ASP A 61 -3.73 9.73 -14.80
N ILE A 62 -3.13 8.65 -14.30
CA ILE A 62 -2.50 8.65 -12.99
C ILE A 62 -1.14 9.32 -13.12
N SER A 63 -1.04 10.57 -12.68
CA SER A 63 0.22 11.31 -12.65
C SER A 63 1.22 10.70 -11.68
N PHE A 64 2.51 11.02 -11.82
CA PHE A 64 3.52 10.64 -10.83
C PHE A 64 3.11 11.07 -9.42
N LEU A 65 3.20 10.17 -8.44
CA LEU A 65 2.64 10.25 -7.07
C LEU A 65 1.12 10.40 -7.01
N GLY A 66 0.44 10.22 -8.14
CA GLY A 66 -1.02 10.14 -8.19
C GLY A 66 -1.53 8.84 -7.57
N ILE A 67 -2.76 8.91 -7.04
CA ILE A 67 -3.45 7.82 -6.36
C ILE A 67 -4.84 7.67 -6.96
N GLN A 68 -5.22 6.44 -7.29
CA GLN A 68 -6.56 6.12 -7.76
C GLN A 68 -7.16 4.94 -6.96
N PRO A 69 -8.41 5.07 -6.48
CA PRO A 69 -9.21 6.29 -6.44
C PRO A 69 -8.61 7.32 -5.47
N ASN A 70 -9.10 8.56 -5.54
CA ASN A 70 -8.64 9.63 -4.64
C ASN A 70 -8.78 9.23 -3.16
N GLN A 71 -7.78 9.64 -2.37
CA GLN A 71 -7.75 9.35 -0.94
C GLN A 71 -9.00 9.84 -0.18
N PRO A 72 -9.42 9.11 0.85
CA PRO A 72 -8.88 7.84 1.37
C PRO A 72 -9.47 6.59 0.68
N GLY A 73 -9.96 6.71 -0.55
CA GLY A 73 -10.78 5.71 -1.22
C GLY A 73 -10.03 4.45 -1.67
N TYR A 74 -10.83 3.40 -1.86
CA TYR A 74 -10.46 2.15 -2.52
C TYR A 74 -11.52 1.79 -3.55
N THR A 75 -11.13 1.05 -4.58
CA THR A 75 -12.03 0.46 -5.57
C THR A 75 -12.23 -1.01 -5.27
N SER A 76 -13.47 -1.49 -5.36
CA SER A 76 -13.78 -2.91 -5.20
C SER A 76 -13.31 -3.72 -6.41
N MET A 77 -12.53 -4.77 -6.15
CA MET A 77 -12.07 -5.74 -7.14
C MET A 77 -12.56 -7.14 -6.76
N PRO A 78 -12.95 -7.98 -7.71
CA PRO A 78 -13.23 -9.38 -7.41
C PRO A 78 -12.02 -10.03 -6.73
N SER A 79 -12.25 -10.89 -5.72
CA SER A 79 -11.17 -11.69 -5.15
C SER A 79 -10.72 -12.77 -6.13
N GLY A 80 -9.42 -13.06 -6.16
CA GLY A 80 -8.81 -14.03 -7.07
C GLY A 80 -7.54 -13.50 -7.69
N SER A 81 -7.14 -14.10 -8.81
CA SER A 81 -5.92 -13.69 -9.54
C SER A 81 -6.30 -12.88 -10.77
N ASP A 82 -5.72 -11.70 -10.88
CA ASP A 82 -5.90 -10.78 -11.98
C ASP A 82 -4.54 -10.39 -12.59
N THR A 83 -4.59 -9.86 -13.81
CA THR A 83 -3.45 -9.21 -14.47
C THR A 83 -3.64 -7.71 -14.40
N ILE A 84 -2.57 -7.01 -14.01
CA ILE A 84 -2.50 -5.55 -14.01
C ILE A 84 -1.51 -5.13 -15.08
N GLU A 85 -1.97 -4.30 -16.00
CA GLU A 85 -1.17 -3.75 -17.08
C GLU A 85 -1.14 -2.23 -16.94
N GLY A 86 0.05 -1.64 -17.08
CA GLY A 86 0.23 -0.19 -17.07
C GLY A 86 0.66 0.30 -18.45
N PHE A 87 -0.01 1.32 -18.97
CA PHE A 87 0.27 1.95 -20.26
C PHE A 87 0.58 3.43 -20.07
N LEU A 88 1.38 4.01 -20.95
CA LEU A 88 1.48 5.47 -21.02
C LEU A 88 0.14 6.05 -21.44
N THR A 89 -0.39 7.01 -20.68
CA THR A 89 -1.72 7.61 -20.89
C THR A 89 -1.96 8.02 -22.35
N GLY A 90 -3.10 7.59 -22.86
CA GLY A 90 -3.53 7.86 -24.23
C GLY A 90 -2.74 7.10 -25.32
N THR A 91 -1.95 6.10 -24.96
CA THR A 91 -1.17 5.27 -25.90
C THR A 91 -1.42 3.78 -25.66
N THR A 92 -0.88 2.95 -26.55
CA THR A 92 -0.82 1.48 -26.36
C THR A 92 0.58 1.02 -25.92
N THR A 93 1.43 1.94 -25.47
CA THR A 93 2.78 1.61 -25.01
C THR A 93 2.70 1.05 -23.59
N GLU A 94 2.91 -0.24 -23.48
CA GLU A 94 2.97 -0.95 -22.20
C GLU A 94 4.25 -0.57 -21.45
N VAL A 95 4.09 -0.25 -20.17
CA VAL A 95 5.19 0.06 -19.24
C VAL A 95 5.50 -1.15 -18.36
N PHE A 96 4.47 -1.86 -17.94
CA PHE A 96 4.57 -3.10 -17.17
C PHE A 96 3.31 -3.95 -17.33
N SER A 97 3.48 -5.26 -17.09
CA SER A 97 2.40 -6.23 -16.92
C SER A 97 2.79 -7.22 -15.84
N ASP A 98 1.91 -7.42 -14.85
CA ASP A 98 2.16 -8.34 -13.75
C ASP A 98 0.86 -9.00 -13.27
N SER A 99 1.00 -10.12 -12.57
CA SER A 99 -0.12 -10.88 -12.02
C SER A 99 -0.18 -10.68 -10.50
N VAL A 100 -1.38 -10.37 -10.00
CA VAL A 100 -1.65 -10.19 -8.57
C VAL A 100 -2.72 -11.15 -8.10
N SER A 101 -2.74 -11.41 -6.79
CA SER A 101 -3.79 -12.21 -6.16
C SER A 101 -4.43 -11.42 -5.03
N TRP A 102 -5.75 -11.27 -5.11
CA TRP A 102 -6.55 -10.53 -4.15
C TRP A 102 -7.19 -11.49 -3.14
N GLY A 103 -6.91 -11.29 -1.85
CA GLY A 103 -7.62 -11.95 -0.76
C GLY A 103 -9.04 -11.40 -0.59
N SER A 104 -9.99 -12.28 -0.29
CA SER A 104 -11.38 -11.87 -0.01
C SER A 104 -11.44 -10.90 1.18
N GLY A 105 -12.11 -9.74 0.99
CA GLY A 105 -12.31 -8.73 2.02
C GLY A 105 -11.04 -7.99 2.46
N THR A 106 -9.94 -8.13 1.73
CA THR A 106 -8.65 -7.52 2.07
C THR A 106 -8.47 -6.20 1.31
N GLN A 107 -7.95 -5.19 1.99
CA GLN A 107 -7.53 -3.93 1.38
C GLN A 107 -6.07 -4.04 0.90
N TYR A 108 -5.77 -3.41 -0.24
CA TYR A 108 -4.44 -3.40 -0.83
C TYR A 108 -4.03 -2.01 -1.31
N THR A 109 -2.80 -1.65 -1.04
CA THR A 109 -2.09 -0.57 -1.74
C THR A 109 -1.20 -1.20 -2.80
N VAL A 110 -1.43 -0.86 -4.06
CA VAL A 110 -0.65 -1.32 -5.21
C VAL A 110 0.20 -0.16 -5.70
N ILE A 111 1.51 -0.34 -5.72
CA ILE A 111 2.46 0.70 -6.10
C ILE A 111 3.26 0.22 -7.30
N ALA A 112 3.16 0.94 -8.41
CA ALA A 112 4.07 0.77 -9.53
C ALA A 112 5.31 1.64 -9.30
N THR A 113 6.49 1.03 -9.16
CA THR A 113 7.77 1.71 -8.89
C THR A 113 8.88 1.16 -9.77
N GLY A 114 10.04 1.80 -9.78
CA GLY A 114 11.15 1.43 -10.63
C GLY A 114 11.41 2.46 -11.73
N PHE A 115 11.99 2.02 -12.83
CA PHE A 115 12.28 2.85 -14.01
C PHE A 115 11.65 2.24 -15.25
N SER A 116 10.92 3.06 -16.02
CA SER A 116 10.30 2.67 -17.30
C SER A 116 11.29 2.75 -18.46
N LEU A 117 12.16 3.75 -18.44
CA LEU A 117 13.19 3.97 -19.43
C LEU A 117 14.48 3.37 -18.91
N THR A 118 14.76 2.19 -19.34
CA THR A 118 16.03 1.59 -18.99
C THR A 118 16.99 1.76 -20.13
N GLY A 119 18.18 2.23 -19.83
CA GLY A 119 19.32 2.12 -20.71
C GLY A 119 19.44 0.67 -21.27
N ALA A 120 20.61 0.17 -21.55
CA ALA A 120 20.84 -1.12 -22.24
C ALA A 120 20.13 -2.40 -21.64
N ASN A 121 19.42 -2.31 -20.54
CA ASN A 121 18.90 -3.46 -19.75
C ASN A 121 17.38 -3.66 -19.71
N GLY A 122 16.58 -2.88 -20.40
CA GLY A 122 15.11 -3.01 -20.41
C GLY A 122 14.41 -2.36 -19.17
N SER A 123 13.10 -2.33 -19.11
CA SER A 123 12.31 -1.80 -17.99
C SER A 123 12.53 -2.64 -16.73
N ASN A 124 12.68 -2.01 -15.57
CA ASN A 124 12.77 -2.65 -14.27
C ASN A 124 11.62 -2.19 -13.34
N VAL A 125 10.47 -1.92 -13.90
CA VAL A 125 9.27 -1.60 -13.13
C VAL A 125 8.88 -2.80 -12.28
N VAL A 126 8.57 -2.53 -11.03
CA VAL A 126 8.10 -3.52 -10.05
C VAL A 126 6.73 -3.08 -9.56
N LEU A 127 5.78 -4.01 -9.56
CA LEU A 127 4.47 -3.81 -8.99
C LEU A 127 4.45 -4.37 -7.56
N LEU A 128 4.26 -3.50 -6.57
CA LEU A 128 4.12 -3.89 -5.17
C LEU A 128 2.64 -4.02 -4.85
N SER A 129 2.17 -5.20 -4.50
CA SER A 129 0.82 -5.44 -3.98
C SER A 129 0.92 -5.70 -2.48
N ILE A 130 0.60 -4.70 -1.67
CA ILE A 130 0.80 -4.71 -0.23
C ILE A 130 -0.56 -4.73 0.47
N PRO A 131 -0.87 -5.76 1.28
CA PRO A 131 -2.09 -5.78 2.07
C PRO A 131 -2.06 -4.67 3.13
N ASP A 132 -3.16 -3.93 3.21
CA ASP A 132 -3.36 -2.86 4.17
C ASP A 132 -4.04 -3.42 5.42
N ASN A 133 -3.25 -4.02 6.30
CA ASN A 133 -3.73 -4.50 7.60
C ASN A 133 -3.83 -3.31 8.57
N ILE A 134 -4.78 -2.41 8.29
CA ILE A 134 -4.92 -1.14 9.00
C ILE A 134 -5.35 -1.43 10.44
N PRO A 135 -4.54 -1.05 11.46
CA PRO A 135 -4.90 -1.27 12.84
C PRO A 135 -5.94 -0.27 13.32
N THR A 136 -6.61 -0.60 14.40
CA THR A 136 -7.31 0.40 15.21
C THR A 136 -6.30 1.01 16.18
N PRO A 137 -5.96 2.30 16.05
CA PRO A 137 -4.98 2.92 16.92
C PRO A 137 -5.41 2.86 18.40
N PRO A 138 -4.46 2.72 19.34
CA PRO A 138 -4.75 2.92 20.75
C PRO A 138 -5.34 4.32 20.99
N THR A 139 -6.16 4.44 22.03
CA THR A 139 -6.79 5.73 22.37
C THR A 139 -5.73 6.79 22.63
N GLY A 140 -5.77 7.87 21.90
CA GLY A 140 -4.81 8.98 22.02
C GLY A 140 -3.55 8.82 21.20
N ASP A 141 -3.45 7.80 20.35
CA ASP A 141 -2.29 7.57 19.49
C ASP A 141 -2.62 7.84 18.01
N VAL A 142 -1.56 7.94 17.23
CA VAL A 142 -1.54 7.88 15.77
C VAL A 142 -0.65 6.73 15.33
N GLU A 143 -0.87 6.21 14.13
CA GLU A 143 -0.09 5.10 13.61
C GLU A 143 0.55 5.42 12.27
N PHE A 144 1.81 5.02 12.12
CA PHE A 144 2.55 5.15 10.88
C PHE A 144 3.12 3.80 10.45
N ARG A 145 3.10 3.54 9.15
CA ARG A 145 3.98 2.55 8.50
C ARG A 145 4.73 3.19 7.37
N VAL A 146 5.82 2.58 6.97
CA VAL A 146 6.64 3.03 5.82
C VAL A 146 6.71 1.92 4.79
N ILE A 147 6.56 2.29 3.51
CA ILE A 147 6.82 1.43 2.36
C ILE A 147 8.04 1.97 1.64
N HIS A 148 9.04 1.13 1.40
CA HIS A 148 10.22 1.54 0.65
C HIS A 148 10.04 1.25 -0.84
N ALA A 149 9.66 2.28 -1.60
CA ALA A 149 9.43 2.24 -3.04
C ALA A 149 10.38 3.17 -3.82
N SER A 150 11.54 3.55 -3.24
CA SER A 150 12.56 4.38 -3.90
C SER A 150 13.64 3.49 -4.53
N PRO A 151 13.64 3.32 -5.87
CA PRO A 151 14.60 2.46 -6.57
C PRO A 151 16.02 3.05 -6.62
N SER A 152 16.17 4.38 -6.53
CA SER A 152 17.46 5.06 -6.52
C SER A 152 18.06 5.21 -5.12
N GLY A 153 17.28 4.97 -4.07
CA GLY A 153 17.73 5.01 -2.69
C GLY A 153 18.61 3.81 -2.32
N PRO A 154 19.16 3.79 -1.08
CA PRO A 154 19.82 2.61 -0.55
C PRO A 154 18.87 1.40 -0.57
N GLY A 155 19.36 0.23 -0.99
CA GLY A 155 18.55 -0.99 -1.06
C GLY A 155 17.94 -1.42 0.28
N THR A 156 18.46 -0.90 1.40
CA THR A 156 17.93 -1.12 2.75
C THR A 156 18.14 0.15 3.58
N VAL A 157 17.08 0.58 4.28
CA VAL A 157 17.08 1.82 5.05
C VAL A 157 16.71 1.60 6.50
N ASP A 158 17.19 2.50 7.37
CA ASP A 158 16.70 2.69 8.73
C ASP A 158 15.89 3.99 8.79
N VAL A 159 14.71 3.92 9.41
CA VAL A 159 13.77 5.05 9.49
C VAL A 159 13.58 5.45 10.94
N TYR A 160 13.64 6.75 11.19
CA TYR A 160 13.39 7.38 12.49
C TYR A 160 12.18 8.29 12.34
N ILE A 161 11.20 8.16 13.21
CA ILE A 161 10.01 9.02 13.27
C ILE A 161 10.03 9.72 14.61
N GLU A 162 10.14 11.04 14.61
CA GLU A 162 10.32 11.84 15.82
C GLU A 162 9.26 12.94 15.93
N LEU A 163 8.71 13.09 17.12
CA LEU A 163 7.77 14.15 17.44
C LEU A 163 8.57 15.44 17.70
N ASN A 164 8.29 16.49 16.90
CA ASN A 164 8.92 17.83 17.04
C ASN A 164 10.44 17.77 17.19
N PRO A 165 11.15 17.23 16.22
CA PRO A 165 12.58 17.02 16.33
C PRO A 165 13.33 18.34 16.36
N SER A 166 14.38 18.41 17.09
CA SER A 166 15.20 19.60 17.21
C SER A 166 16.37 19.67 16.22
N THR A 167 17.11 18.59 15.99
CA THR A 167 18.41 18.71 15.28
C THR A 167 18.85 17.45 14.52
N GLY A 168 17.99 16.48 14.31
CA GLY A 168 18.35 15.22 13.65
C GLY A 168 17.94 13.99 14.48
N PRO A 169 18.17 12.79 13.98
CA PRO A 169 17.72 11.57 14.65
C PRO A 169 18.44 11.42 15.99
N GLY A 170 17.74 11.78 17.06
CA GLY A 170 18.21 11.67 18.44
C GLY A 170 17.71 10.42 19.15
N LEU A 171 16.75 9.73 18.58
CA LEU A 171 16.08 8.57 19.16
C LEU A 171 16.57 7.26 18.53
N PRO A 172 16.27 6.12 19.17
CA PRO A 172 16.50 4.81 18.56
C PRO A 172 15.78 4.69 17.20
N VAL A 173 16.35 3.87 16.32
CA VAL A 173 15.72 3.53 15.02
C VAL A 173 14.30 3.04 15.24
N THR A 174 13.33 3.69 14.60
CA THR A 174 11.91 3.31 14.68
C THR A 174 11.62 2.06 13.82
N ILE A 175 12.12 2.06 12.58
CA ILE A 175 11.97 0.94 11.65
C ILE A 175 13.37 0.61 11.14
N LYS A 176 13.88 -0.59 11.47
CA LYS A 176 15.24 -1.00 11.17
C LYS A 176 15.27 -1.94 9.96
N GLY A 177 16.18 -1.66 9.03
CA GLY A 177 16.50 -2.57 7.95
C GLY A 177 15.35 -2.78 6.95
N LEU A 178 14.58 -1.74 6.63
CA LEU A 178 13.50 -1.82 5.65
C LEU A 178 14.09 -1.92 4.25
N ALA A 179 13.91 -3.08 3.61
CA ALA A 179 14.43 -3.31 2.27
C ALA A 179 13.54 -2.63 1.20
N TYR A 180 14.15 -2.28 0.07
CA TYR A 180 13.41 -1.86 -1.13
C TYR A 180 12.32 -2.89 -1.46
N THR A 181 11.14 -2.43 -1.86
CA THR A 181 9.93 -3.19 -2.13
C THR A 181 9.20 -3.76 -0.89
N GLN A 182 9.64 -3.43 0.31
CA GLN A 182 9.00 -3.91 1.54
C GLN A 182 8.20 -2.81 2.25
N ALA A 183 7.20 -3.25 3.02
CA ALA A 183 6.46 -2.42 3.95
C ALA A 183 6.82 -2.81 5.39
N SER A 184 6.90 -1.82 6.27
CA SER A 184 6.98 -2.06 7.71
C SER A 184 5.64 -2.48 8.30
N ASN A 185 5.66 -2.94 9.55
CA ASN A 185 4.47 -2.92 10.39
C ASN A 185 4.10 -1.47 10.73
N TYR A 186 2.86 -1.25 11.18
CA TYR A 186 2.46 0.01 11.79
C TYR A 186 3.12 0.17 13.15
N VAL A 187 3.46 1.42 13.48
CA VAL A 187 4.08 1.81 14.76
C VAL A 187 3.27 2.95 15.36
N SER A 188 2.89 2.79 16.62
CA SER A 188 2.11 3.77 17.39
C SER A 188 2.96 4.89 17.95
N PHE A 189 2.43 6.10 17.94
CA PHE A 189 2.98 7.28 18.57
C PHE A 189 1.88 8.02 19.33
N ALA A 190 2.18 8.46 20.55
CA ALA A 190 1.23 9.26 21.31
C ALA A 190 0.91 10.57 20.58
N PHE A 191 -0.37 10.81 20.31
CA PHE A 191 -0.86 12.08 19.80
C PHE A 191 -1.10 13.02 20.97
N ASN A 192 -0.27 14.05 21.13
CA ASN A 192 -0.43 15.02 22.21
C ASN A 192 -1.07 16.31 21.66
N PRO A 193 -2.39 16.50 21.83
CA PRO A 193 -3.07 17.71 21.38
C PRO A 193 -2.81 18.92 22.28
N ASN A 194 -2.17 18.73 23.44
CA ASN A 194 -2.10 19.76 24.50
C ASN A 194 -0.92 20.71 24.37
N ASN A 195 -0.08 20.57 23.38
CA ASN A 195 0.99 21.52 23.11
C ASN A 195 0.58 22.47 22.00
N ASP A 196 -0.23 23.44 22.37
CA ASP A 196 -0.39 24.71 21.66
C ASP A 196 -1.00 24.68 20.24
N THR A 197 -1.35 25.82 19.78
CA THR A 197 -1.93 26.27 18.51
C THR A 197 -1.48 25.56 17.21
N VAL A 198 -0.55 24.60 17.27
CA VAL A 198 -0.09 23.78 16.13
C VAL A 198 -0.19 22.31 16.51
N PRO A 199 -0.84 21.45 15.69
CA PRO A 199 -0.80 20.00 15.89
C PRO A 199 0.63 19.48 16.01
N PRO A 200 0.88 18.42 16.82
CA PRO A 200 2.21 17.84 16.91
C PRO A 200 2.65 17.31 15.54
N GLY A 201 3.75 17.84 15.02
CA GLY A 201 4.34 17.40 13.77
C GLY A 201 5.32 16.25 14.01
N TYR A 202 5.35 15.30 13.10
CA TYR A 202 6.32 14.20 13.08
C TYR A 202 7.27 14.41 11.92
N THR A 203 8.57 14.41 12.19
CA THR A 203 9.60 14.42 11.15
C THR A 203 10.17 13.02 10.98
N VAL A 204 10.33 12.64 9.73
CA VAL A 204 10.88 11.33 9.37
C VAL A 204 12.28 11.53 8.81
N TYR A 205 13.24 10.82 9.39
CA TYR A 205 14.61 10.76 8.91
C TYR A 205 14.89 9.38 8.33
N VAL A 206 15.58 9.33 7.21
CA VAL A 206 15.95 8.07 6.55
C VAL A 206 17.46 8.03 6.35
N THR A 207 18.07 6.92 6.79
CA THR A 207 19.49 6.64 6.60
C THR A 207 19.66 5.32 5.84
N ALA A 208 20.80 5.11 5.20
CA ALA A 208 21.18 3.76 4.81
C ALA A 208 21.28 2.88 6.06
N SER A 209 20.80 1.63 5.98
CA SER A 209 20.74 0.76 7.16
C SER A 209 22.12 0.52 7.78
N GLY A 210 22.19 0.70 9.10
CA GLY A 210 23.43 0.62 9.89
C GLY A 210 24.41 1.77 9.66
N SER A 211 24.03 2.82 8.93
CA SER A 211 24.88 3.97 8.68
C SER A 211 24.96 4.88 9.92
N THR A 212 26.16 5.41 10.17
CA THR A 212 26.40 6.49 11.13
C THR A 212 26.47 7.86 10.45
N GLN A 213 26.27 7.91 9.14
CA GLN A 213 26.25 9.14 8.37
C GLN A 213 24.94 9.89 8.58
N PRO A 214 24.91 11.22 8.33
CA PRO A 214 23.67 11.98 8.36
C PRO A 214 22.59 11.37 7.50
N PRO A 215 21.30 11.58 7.82
CA PRO A 215 20.18 11.16 6.98
C PRO A 215 20.34 11.66 5.54
N PHE A 216 20.10 10.80 4.57
CA PHE A 216 20.04 11.23 3.16
C PHE A 216 18.68 11.85 2.82
N PHE A 217 17.66 11.63 3.66
CA PHE A 217 16.35 12.23 3.52
C PHE A 217 15.82 12.67 4.89
N ILE A 218 15.20 13.85 4.92
CA ILE A 218 14.47 14.42 6.06
C ILE A 218 13.16 14.97 5.51
N SER A 219 12.03 14.51 6.06
CA SER A 219 10.70 14.99 5.62
C SER A 219 10.41 16.39 6.16
N GLU A 220 9.54 17.11 5.47
CA GLU A 220 8.76 18.16 6.14
C GLU A 220 7.92 17.53 7.27
N PRO A 221 7.55 18.28 8.30
CA PRO A 221 6.74 17.76 9.38
C PRO A 221 5.38 17.26 8.89
N ILE A 222 5.01 16.04 9.28
CA ILE A 222 3.73 15.41 8.99
C ILE A 222 2.79 15.73 10.15
N TYR A 223 1.62 16.28 9.86
CA TYR A 223 0.63 16.71 10.85
C TYR A 223 -0.63 15.83 10.78
N PRO A 224 -0.74 14.75 11.58
CA PRO A 224 -2.00 14.03 11.70
C PRO A 224 -3.10 14.97 12.22
N ALA A 225 -4.28 14.92 11.61
CA ALA A 225 -5.36 15.85 11.95
C ALA A 225 -5.93 15.64 13.37
N ASN A 226 -5.85 14.41 13.89
CA ASN A 226 -6.43 13.99 15.16
C ASN A 226 -5.79 12.70 15.67
N ALA A 227 -5.99 12.42 16.94
CA ALA A 227 -5.77 11.06 17.47
C ALA A 227 -6.62 10.04 16.71
N GLY A 228 -6.09 8.86 16.54
CA GLY A 228 -6.69 7.80 15.74
C GLY A 228 -6.29 7.86 14.26
N ALA A 229 -5.55 8.88 13.80
CA ALA A 229 -5.08 8.92 12.41
C ALA A 229 -4.10 7.77 12.12
N VAL A 230 -4.31 7.10 10.99
CA VAL A 230 -3.40 6.07 10.45
C VAL A 230 -2.83 6.56 9.13
N ARG A 231 -1.52 6.46 8.97
CA ARG A 231 -0.80 6.95 7.79
C ARG A 231 0.17 5.91 7.25
N THR A 232 0.16 5.76 5.93
CA THR A 232 1.21 5.05 5.20
C THR A 232 2.10 6.07 4.51
N LEU A 233 3.38 6.00 4.76
CA LEU A 233 4.41 6.84 4.17
C LEU A 233 5.14 6.04 3.11
N VAL A 234 4.98 6.39 1.84
CA VAL A 234 5.66 5.72 0.73
C VAL A 234 6.93 6.49 0.41
N LEU A 235 8.07 5.91 0.71
CA LEU A 235 9.38 6.45 0.34
C LEU A 235 9.59 6.26 -1.15
N THR A 236 9.66 7.34 -1.90
CA THR A 236 9.76 7.36 -3.36
C THR A 236 10.94 8.21 -3.83
N ASP A 237 11.24 8.15 -5.11
CA ASP A 237 12.15 9.10 -5.75
C ASP A 237 11.41 10.41 -6.10
N VAL A 238 12.16 11.46 -6.43
CA VAL A 238 11.62 12.73 -6.94
C VAL A 238 11.70 12.74 -8.46
N GLN A 239 10.64 13.23 -9.09
CA GLN A 239 10.58 13.34 -10.57
C GLN A 239 11.38 14.54 -11.11
N ASP A 240 12.67 14.63 -10.86
CA ASP A 240 13.49 15.69 -11.42
C ASP A 240 14.45 15.22 -12.55
N GLY A 241 14.52 13.90 -12.74
CA GLY A 241 15.34 13.26 -13.79
C GLY A 241 16.84 13.50 -13.65
N LYS A 242 17.30 14.17 -12.58
CA LYS A 242 18.69 14.64 -12.46
C LYS A 242 19.37 14.31 -11.15
N THR A 243 18.61 14.15 -10.06
CA THR A 243 19.19 13.89 -8.75
C THR A 243 18.47 12.72 -8.07
N MET A 244 19.23 11.87 -7.39
CA MET A 244 18.68 10.81 -6.53
C MET A 244 18.07 11.45 -5.28
N ASN A 245 17.03 12.26 -5.46
CA ASN A 245 16.30 12.85 -4.36
C ASN A 245 15.14 11.95 -4.00
N THR A 246 15.02 11.68 -2.73
CA THR A 246 13.96 10.89 -2.13
C THR A 246 12.87 11.79 -1.60
N SER A 247 11.64 11.34 -1.63
CA SER A 247 10.47 12.03 -1.10
C SER A 247 9.55 11.04 -0.40
N PHE A 248 8.57 11.54 0.33
CA PHE A 248 7.46 10.74 0.83
C PHE A 248 6.15 11.14 0.17
N LEU A 249 5.39 10.12 -0.23
CA LEU A 249 3.98 10.25 -0.48
C LEU A 249 3.23 9.80 0.79
N GLU A 250 2.41 10.68 1.36
CA GLU A 250 1.56 10.36 2.50
C GLU A 250 0.21 9.81 2.03
N LEU A 251 -0.15 8.63 2.50
CA LEU A 251 -1.46 8.01 2.29
C LEU A 251 -2.26 8.04 3.59
N SER A 252 -3.49 8.52 3.52
CA SER A 252 -4.46 8.40 4.61
C SER A 252 -5.10 7.02 4.56
N ASP A 253 -5.03 6.30 5.66
CA ASP A 253 -5.58 4.97 5.79
C ASP A 253 -6.90 5.04 6.58
N PRO A 254 -8.05 4.69 5.98
CA PRO A 254 -9.32 4.61 6.68
C PRO A 254 -9.38 3.34 7.53
N TYR A 255 -9.82 3.44 8.79
CA TYR A 255 -10.05 2.27 9.68
C TYR A 255 -11.49 2.23 10.16
#